data_64a087314edaf363b2670e0ec74af3a0
#
_entry.id   64a087314edaf363b2670e0ec74af3a0
#
_cell.length_a   1.000
_cell.length_b   1.000
_cell.length_c   1.000
_cell.angle_alpha   90.00
_cell.angle_beta   90.00
_cell.angle_gamma   90.00
#
_symmetry.space_group_name_H-M   'P 1'
#
loop_
_entity.id
_entity.type
_entity.pdbx_description
1 polymer ?
#
loop_
_entity_poly.entity_id
_entity_poly.type
_entity_poly.pdbx_seq_one_letter_code
_entity_poly.pdbx_strand_id
1 'polypeptide(L)'
;MGGFFPGSFLTGAGLLWLPCAWQIMRGPAASLVKRIHHKVGAGLGEKVMRLPTRTQVAIIGAGPAGLLLGQLLHKAGIDAVILEQRSADYVLGRIRAGVIEQTTAQLLQQAGVGARMQAEGLVHHGFSLCVDGVRQRIDLSRHTGGKTVTVYGQTEITRDLMQARAAAGLLTVYEAENVTPLDFNTAQPKVRFEAGGVLHEMACDIIAGCDGFHGICRASVPQAAITLYEKIYPFGWLGLLADVPPVDHELIYVRHARGFALCSMRSKTRSRYYLQCDLNDSAANWTDDAFWAELRRRLDPAAAAALTTGPSLEKSIAPLRSFVAEPLRFGRLFLAGDAAHIVPPTGAKGLNLAASDVHYLVEALTGFFHSGQDAALAHYSPRALARIWKAERFSWWFTSLLHRFDGAESAFDERLRGAELAYLMQSEAAQAALAENYVGLWF
;
A
#
# COMPACT_ATOMS: atom_id res chain seq x y z
N MET A 1 -49.30 31.48 -16.75
CA MET A 1 -50.35 30.45 -16.84
C MET A 1 -49.60 29.14 -16.74
N GLY A 2 -49.55 28.51 -15.68
CA GLY A 2 -50.44 27.56 -15.05
C GLY A 2 -50.07 26.19 -15.55
N GLY A 3 -49.77 25.17 -14.80
CA GLY A 3 -49.81 24.88 -13.39
C GLY A 3 -49.48 23.39 -13.19
N PHE A 4 -49.19 23.10 -11.97
CA PHE A 4 -49.44 21.89 -11.21
C PHE A 4 -48.62 20.60 -11.42
N PHE A 5 -47.90 20.28 -10.36
CA PHE A 5 -47.62 18.98 -9.75
C PHE A 5 -48.93 18.19 -9.44
N PRO A 6 -48.98 16.87 -9.19
CA PRO A 6 -48.25 16.12 -8.17
C PRO A 6 -47.83 14.70 -8.64
N GLY A 7 -47.09 13.91 -8.01
CA GLY A 7 -47.03 13.38 -6.67
C GLY A 7 -46.55 11.96 -6.69
N SER A 8 -45.67 11.67 -5.82
CA SER A 8 -45.57 10.62 -4.79
C SER A 8 -45.38 9.13 -5.17
N PHE A 9 -44.50 8.57 -4.42
CA PHE A 9 -44.43 7.29 -3.71
C PHE A 9 -43.55 6.17 -4.23
N LEU A 10 -42.57 5.87 -3.35
CA LEU A 10 -42.22 4.57 -2.78
C LEU A 10 -41.34 3.67 -3.67
N THR A 11 -40.34 3.01 -3.25
CA THR A 11 -39.94 2.33 -2.03
C THR A 11 -38.54 1.80 -2.20
N GLY A 12 -37.80 1.73 -1.12
CA GLY A 12 -36.54 1.11 -0.89
C GLY A 12 -36.39 -0.31 -1.43
N ALA A 13 -35.19 -0.57 -1.87
CA ALA A 13 -34.64 -1.91 -1.97
C ALA A 13 -33.26 -1.88 -1.32
N GLY A 14 -33.24 -2.36 -0.07
CA GLY A 14 -32.00 -2.67 0.62
C GLY A 14 -31.29 -3.80 -0.08
N LEU A 15 -30.05 -3.58 -0.48
CA LEU A 15 -29.16 -4.61 -0.98
C LEU A 15 -28.58 -5.35 0.22
N LEU A 16 -29.15 -6.51 0.50
CA LEU A 16 -28.61 -7.54 1.37
C LEU A 16 -27.26 -8.04 0.80
N TRP A 17 -26.21 -7.79 1.54
CA TRP A 17 -24.93 -8.46 1.37
C TRP A 17 -25.02 -9.88 1.93
N LEU A 18 -25.11 -10.87 1.06
CA LEU A 18 -24.91 -12.28 1.42
C LEU A 18 -23.40 -12.58 1.43
N PRO A 19 -22.88 -13.29 2.44
CA PRO A 19 -21.49 -13.72 2.47
C PRO A 19 -21.32 -14.97 1.60
N CYS A 20 -20.53 -14.88 0.54
CA CYS A 20 -20.12 -16.03 -0.26
C CYS A 20 -18.91 -16.74 0.35
N ALA A 21 -19.21 -17.94 0.83
CA ALA A 21 -18.43 -19.18 0.82
C ALA A 21 -16.96 -19.15 1.27
N TRP A 22 -16.75 -19.50 2.52
CA TRP A 22 -15.56 -20.14 3.03
C TRP A 22 -15.51 -21.60 2.55
N GLN A 23 -14.65 -21.90 1.60
CA GLN A 23 -14.09 -23.25 1.47
C GLN A 23 -12.75 -23.18 0.71
N ILE A 24 -11.79 -23.96 1.25
CA ILE A 24 -10.47 -24.28 0.70
C ILE A 24 -9.33 -23.31 1.07
N MET A 25 -8.66 -23.61 2.17
CA MET A 25 -7.20 -23.75 2.21
C MET A 25 -6.80 -24.67 3.38
N ARG A 26 -6.56 -25.95 3.08
CA ARG A 26 -5.81 -26.87 3.95
C ARG A 26 -4.38 -26.91 3.43
N GLY A 27 -3.49 -26.13 4.07
CA GLY A 27 -2.04 -26.18 3.83
C GLY A 27 -1.30 -26.02 5.16
N PRO A 28 -0.03 -26.41 5.30
CA PRO A 28 0.69 -26.48 6.57
C PRO A 28 0.84 -25.18 7.35
N ALA A 29 0.50 -24.02 6.76
CA ALA A 29 0.49 -22.73 7.45
C ALA A 29 -0.60 -22.62 8.52
N ALA A 30 -1.72 -23.36 8.38
CA ALA A 30 -2.80 -23.34 9.37
C ALA A 30 -2.41 -23.97 10.72
N SER A 31 -1.36 -24.80 10.76
CA SER A 31 -0.93 -25.47 11.99
C SER A 31 -0.06 -24.59 12.90
N LEU A 32 0.61 -23.58 12.32
CA LEU A 32 1.48 -22.70 13.11
C LEU A 32 0.69 -21.62 13.84
N VAL A 33 -0.33 -21.07 13.20
CA VAL A 33 -1.24 -20.08 13.83
C VAL A 33 -2.06 -20.74 14.93
N LYS A 34 -2.55 -21.97 14.72
CA LYS A 34 -3.22 -22.75 15.79
C LYS A 34 -2.30 -23.07 16.97
N ARG A 35 -0.99 -23.23 16.78
CA ARG A 35 -0.05 -23.45 17.88
C ARG A 35 0.20 -22.20 18.72
N ILE A 36 0.07 -21.01 18.15
CA ILE A 36 0.16 -19.76 18.93
C ILE A 36 -1.11 -19.56 19.76
N HIS A 37 -2.29 -19.89 19.24
CA HIS A 37 -3.55 -19.85 20.01
C HIS A 37 -3.69 -20.99 21.02
N HIS A 38 -3.16 -22.20 20.75
CA HIS A 38 -3.31 -23.36 21.64
C HIS A 38 -2.35 -23.38 22.85
N LYS A 39 -1.26 -22.58 22.85
CA LYS A 39 -0.43 -22.43 24.06
C LYS A 39 -0.96 -21.39 25.07
N VAL A 40 -1.97 -20.62 24.69
CA VAL A 40 -2.64 -19.66 25.60
C VAL A 40 -3.98 -20.20 26.15
N GLY A 41 -4.51 -21.31 25.62
CA GLY A 41 -5.87 -21.77 25.87
C GLY A 41 -6.09 -23.06 26.68
N ALA A 42 -5.06 -23.61 27.35
CA ALA A 42 -5.26 -24.79 28.21
C ALA A 42 -4.78 -24.53 29.65
N GLY A 43 -5.67 -23.99 30.46
CA GLY A 43 -5.51 -23.94 31.91
C GLY A 43 -5.07 -22.60 32.45
N LEU A 44 -6.06 -21.72 32.62
CA LEU A 44 -6.20 -20.72 33.68
C LEU A 44 -7.48 -19.93 33.31
N GLY A 45 -8.35 -19.68 34.27
CA GLY A 45 -9.60 -18.96 34.10
C GLY A 45 -9.40 -17.66 33.28
N GLU A 46 -10.44 -17.19 32.60
CA GLU A 46 -10.44 -15.97 31.76
C GLU A 46 -9.66 -14.85 32.44
N LYS A 47 -8.36 -14.76 32.13
CA LYS A 47 -7.62 -13.56 32.42
C LYS A 47 -8.14 -12.52 31.42
N VAL A 48 -9.11 -11.74 31.86
CA VAL A 48 -9.44 -10.47 31.20
C VAL A 48 -8.11 -9.77 30.99
N MET A 49 -7.67 -9.68 29.72
CA MET A 49 -6.42 -9.01 29.37
C MET A 49 -6.61 -7.55 29.73
N ARG A 50 -6.03 -7.13 30.85
CA ARG A 50 -6.07 -5.71 31.24
C ARG A 50 -5.30 -4.91 30.22
N LEU A 51 -6.01 -4.19 29.38
CA LEU A 51 -5.42 -3.23 28.45
C LEU A 51 -4.80 -2.08 29.26
N PRO A 52 -3.68 -1.53 28.83
CA PRO A 52 -3.08 -0.37 29.48
C PRO A 52 -4.01 0.84 29.34
N THR A 53 -4.12 1.63 30.39
CA THR A 53 -4.89 2.88 30.37
C THR A 53 -4.10 4.05 29.77
N ARG A 54 -2.79 3.86 29.52
CA ARG A 54 -1.90 4.86 28.94
C ARG A 54 -0.80 4.20 28.10
N THR A 55 -0.36 4.89 27.07
CA THR A 55 0.86 4.60 26.27
C THR A 55 1.52 5.93 25.86
N GLN A 56 2.76 5.93 25.37
CA GLN A 56 3.36 7.12 24.78
C GLN A 56 2.76 7.37 23.38
N VAL A 57 2.67 6.34 22.55
CA VAL A 57 2.13 6.47 21.19
C VAL A 57 0.97 5.47 20.98
N ALA A 58 -0.21 5.97 20.69
CA ALA A 58 -1.32 5.19 20.20
C ALA A 58 -1.29 5.14 18.67
N ILE A 59 -1.05 3.97 18.10
CA ILE A 59 -1.02 3.75 16.64
C ILE A 59 -2.36 3.16 16.24
N ILE A 60 -3.07 3.81 15.31
CA ILE A 60 -4.34 3.32 14.79
C ILE A 60 -4.09 2.71 13.41
N GLY A 61 -4.30 1.40 13.28
CA GLY A 61 -4.06 0.58 12.10
C GLY A 61 -2.82 -0.31 12.21
N ALA A 62 -2.98 -1.63 11.98
CA ALA A 62 -1.92 -2.63 11.91
C ALA A 62 -1.55 -2.99 10.44
N GLY A 63 -1.70 -2.05 9.52
CA GLY A 63 -1.10 -2.15 8.18
C GLY A 63 0.43 -2.04 8.25
N PRO A 64 1.14 -2.18 7.11
CA PRO A 64 2.61 -2.10 7.08
C PRO A 64 3.17 -0.84 7.74
N ALA A 65 2.52 0.33 7.55
CA ALA A 65 2.96 1.58 8.16
C ALA A 65 2.91 1.53 9.70
N GLY A 66 1.75 1.14 10.26
CA GLY A 66 1.58 1.09 11.72
C GLY A 66 2.44 0.02 12.38
N LEU A 67 2.57 -1.16 11.76
CA LEU A 67 3.44 -2.23 12.27
C LEU A 67 4.92 -1.82 12.23
N LEU A 68 5.38 -1.20 11.13
CA LEU A 68 6.75 -0.73 10.99
C LEU A 68 7.05 0.41 11.98
N LEU A 69 6.12 1.36 12.12
CA LEU A 69 6.21 2.45 13.10
C LEU A 69 6.35 1.86 14.52
N GLY A 70 5.44 0.99 14.92
CA GLY A 70 5.49 0.38 16.25
C GLY A 70 6.75 -0.44 16.52
N GLN A 71 7.31 -1.08 15.49
CA GLN A 71 8.55 -1.85 15.61
C GLN A 71 9.78 -0.91 15.78
N LEU A 72 9.84 0.19 15.01
CA LEU A 72 10.93 1.16 15.11
C LEU A 72 10.87 1.97 16.41
N LEU A 73 9.67 2.34 16.88
CA LEU A 73 9.48 2.97 18.19
C LEU A 73 9.96 2.07 19.32
N HIS A 74 9.63 0.77 19.26
CA HIS A 74 10.17 -0.19 20.22
C HIS A 74 11.70 -0.22 20.23
N LYS A 75 12.32 -0.22 19.04
CA LYS A 75 13.80 -0.14 18.94
C LYS A 75 14.38 1.16 19.52
N ALA A 76 13.60 2.24 19.47
CA ALA A 76 13.96 3.52 20.07
C ALA A 76 13.60 3.64 21.57
N GLY A 77 13.06 2.58 22.19
CA GLY A 77 12.65 2.60 23.61
C GLY A 77 11.42 3.46 23.88
N ILE A 78 10.55 3.66 22.89
CA ILE A 78 9.30 4.42 23.00
C ILE A 78 8.12 3.43 23.02
N ASP A 79 7.29 3.54 24.06
CA ASP A 79 6.12 2.66 24.23
C ASP A 79 5.04 2.98 23.21
N ALA A 80 4.55 1.94 22.53
CA ALA A 80 3.48 2.07 21.55
C ALA A 80 2.50 0.90 21.58
N VAL A 81 1.22 1.23 21.59
CA VAL A 81 0.11 0.28 21.42
C VAL A 81 -0.48 0.46 20.03
N ILE A 82 -0.70 -0.66 19.32
CA ILE A 82 -1.38 -0.65 18.02
C ILE A 82 -2.82 -1.10 18.22
N LEU A 83 -3.76 -0.34 17.67
CA LEU A 83 -5.20 -0.67 17.62
C LEU A 83 -5.57 -0.98 16.17
N GLU A 84 -6.11 -2.16 15.91
CA GLU A 84 -6.52 -2.62 14.58
C GLU A 84 -7.96 -3.09 14.57
N GLN A 85 -8.78 -2.55 13.67
CA GLN A 85 -10.20 -2.87 13.56
C GLN A 85 -10.45 -4.32 13.11
N ARG A 86 -9.53 -4.90 12.37
CA ARG A 86 -9.68 -6.23 11.79
C ARG A 86 -8.93 -7.28 12.60
N SER A 87 -9.25 -8.55 12.32
CA SER A 87 -8.50 -9.67 12.91
C SER A 87 -7.07 -9.73 12.32
N ALA A 88 -6.17 -10.37 13.05
CA ALA A 88 -4.79 -10.61 12.60
C ALA A 88 -4.75 -11.38 11.27
N ASP A 89 -5.61 -12.37 11.10
CA ASP A 89 -5.71 -13.18 9.88
C ASP A 89 -6.18 -12.34 8.69
N TYR A 90 -7.11 -11.41 8.89
CA TYR A 90 -7.54 -10.49 7.84
C TYR A 90 -6.41 -9.56 7.40
N VAL A 91 -5.67 -8.97 8.35
CA VAL A 91 -4.53 -8.09 8.05
C VAL A 91 -3.48 -8.84 7.25
N LEU A 92 -3.14 -10.06 7.65
CA LEU A 92 -2.17 -10.92 6.96
C LEU A 92 -2.67 -11.41 5.60
N GLY A 93 -3.98 -11.64 5.46
CA GLY A 93 -4.60 -12.14 4.22
C GLY A 93 -4.67 -11.12 3.08
N ARG A 94 -4.36 -9.83 3.32
CA ARG A 94 -4.40 -8.79 2.28
C ARG A 94 -3.20 -8.89 1.35
N ILE A 95 -3.45 -9.36 0.12
CA ILE A 95 -2.41 -9.50 -0.90
C ILE A 95 -2.24 -8.18 -1.64
N ARG A 96 -1.04 -7.59 -1.55
CA ARG A 96 -0.65 -6.39 -2.29
C ARG A 96 0.74 -6.58 -2.92
N ALA A 97 1.10 -5.68 -3.84
CA ALA A 97 2.42 -5.66 -4.44
C ALA A 97 3.50 -5.35 -3.40
N GLY A 98 4.73 -5.73 -3.71
CA GLY A 98 5.89 -5.44 -2.89
C GLY A 98 7.11 -5.28 -3.79
N VAL A 99 7.28 -4.11 -4.39
CA VAL A 99 8.55 -3.69 -4.99
C VAL A 99 9.19 -2.73 -3.99
N ILE A 100 10.26 -3.16 -3.37
CA ILE A 100 10.90 -2.50 -2.24
C ILE A 100 12.10 -1.72 -2.74
N GLU A 101 12.10 -0.41 -2.50
CA GLU A 101 13.25 0.46 -2.72
C GLU A 101 14.36 0.17 -1.72
N GLN A 102 15.59 0.49 -2.07
CA GLN A 102 16.75 0.23 -1.23
C GLN A 102 16.65 0.90 0.16
N THR A 103 16.13 2.13 0.22
CA THR A 103 15.93 2.85 1.49
C THR A 103 14.90 2.15 2.39
N THR A 104 13.82 1.64 1.81
CA THR A 104 12.82 0.84 2.55
C THR A 104 13.42 -0.48 3.03
N ALA A 105 14.22 -1.15 2.19
CA ALA A 105 14.91 -2.38 2.59
C ALA A 105 15.85 -2.15 3.79
N GLN A 106 16.60 -1.05 3.77
CA GLN A 106 17.46 -0.65 4.90
C GLN A 106 16.63 -0.38 6.17
N LEU A 107 15.48 0.29 6.04
CA LEU A 107 14.60 0.56 7.17
C LEU A 107 14.02 -0.73 7.79
N LEU A 108 13.67 -1.71 6.96
CA LEU A 108 13.24 -3.04 7.44
C LEU A 108 14.37 -3.79 8.16
N GLN A 109 15.62 -3.62 7.73
CA GLN A 109 16.79 -4.15 8.44
C GLN A 109 16.98 -3.48 9.80
N GLN A 110 16.88 -2.13 9.87
CA GLN A 110 16.93 -1.38 11.12
C GLN A 110 15.82 -1.80 12.09
N ALA A 111 14.64 -2.09 11.58
CA ALA A 111 13.53 -2.66 12.35
C ALA A 111 13.80 -4.09 12.84
N GLY A 112 14.84 -4.76 12.32
CA GLY A 112 15.20 -6.13 12.67
C GLY A 112 14.36 -7.21 11.96
N VAL A 113 13.69 -6.86 10.86
CA VAL A 113 12.80 -7.77 10.09
C VAL A 113 13.26 -7.97 8.65
N GLY A 114 14.48 -7.54 8.29
CA GLY A 114 15.00 -7.63 6.92
C GLY A 114 15.59 -8.99 6.51
N ALA A 115 15.86 -9.89 7.46
CA ALA A 115 16.60 -11.13 7.18
C ALA A 115 15.92 -12.05 6.15
N ARG A 116 14.61 -12.25 6.28
CA ARG A 116 13.85 -13.10 5.35
C ARG A 116 13.72 -12.45 3.97
N MET A 117 13.56 -11.13 3.92
CA MET A 117 13.59 -10.38 2.66
C MET A 117 14.92 -10.53 1.94
N GLN A 118 16.05 -10.53 2.65
CA GLN A 118 17.38 -10.77 2.05
C GLN A 118 17.52 -12.19 1.50
N ALA A 119 16.95 -13.19 2.17
CA ALA A 119 17.05 -14.59 1.77
C ALA A 119 16.10 -14.97 0.62
N GLU A 120 14.89 -14.42 0.62
CA GLU A 120 13.80 -14.87 -0.27
C GLU A 120 13.42 -13.83 -1.32
N GLY A 121 13.77 -12.55 -1.13
CA GLY A 121 13.45 -11.46 -2.04
C GLY A 121 14.12 -11.60 -3.39
N LEU A 122 13.42 -11.23 -4.46
CA LEU A 122 13.95 -11.26 -5.81
C LEU A 122 14.53 -9.89 -6.14
N VAL A 123 15.86 -9.82 -6.25
CA VAL A 123 16.56 -8.57 -6.59
C VAL A 123 16.45 -8.32 -8.09
N HIS A 124 15.96 -7.14 -8.45
CA HIS A 124 15.88 -6.68 -9.83
C HIS A 124 16.89 -5.56 -10.07
N HIS A 125 17.78 -5.80 -11.01
CA HIS A 125 18.77 -4.83 -11.47
C HIS A 125 18.22 -3.91 -12.56
N GLY A 126 17.03 -4.21 -13.07
CA GLY A 126 16.34 -3.47 -14.10
C GLY A 126 14.86 -3.83 -14.18
N PHE A 127 14.22 -3.32 -15.20
CA PHE A 127 12.91 -3.73 -15.69
C PHE A 127 12.80 -3.47 -17.18
N SER A 128 11.85 -4.08 -17.86
CA SER A 128 11.63 -3.89 -19.27
C SER A 128 10.46 -2.92 -19.53
N LEU A 129 10.64 -2.01 -20.50
CA LEU A 129 9.57 -1.28 -21.15
C LEU A 129 9.29 -1.94 -22.50
N CYS A 130 8.04 -2.30 -22.73
CA CYS A 130 7.56 -2.80 -24.02
C CYS A 130 6.60 -1.76 -24.61
N VAL A 131 6.98 -1.14 -25.72
CA VAL A 131 6.20 -0.12 -26.41
C VAL A 131 5.85 -0.65 -27.79
N ASP A 132 4.55 -0.87 -28.05
CA ASP A 132 4.03 -1.37 -29.30
C ASP A 132 4.79 -2.61 -29.86
N GLY A 133 5.07 -3.55 -28.95
CA GLY A 133 5.75 -4.82 -29.25
C GLY A 133 7.29 -4.75 -29.29
N VAL A 134 7.89 -3.56 -29.13
CA VAL A 134 9.35 -3.40 -29.01
C VAL A 134 9.73 -3.30 -27.53
N ARG A 135 10.54 -4.27 -27.06
CA ARG A 135 10.96 -4.35 -25.66
C ARG A 135 12.39 -3.85 -25.49
N GLN A 136 12.58 -2.95 -24.51
CA GLN A 136 13.89 -2.46 -24.08
C GLN A 136 14.01 -2.57 -22.56
N ARG A 137 15.15 -3.08 -22.11
CA ARG A 137 15.48 -3.15 -20.68
C ARG A 137 16.08 -1.82 -20.22
N ILE A 138 15.56 -1.30 -19.12
CA ILE A 138 16.12 -0.17 -18.37
C ILE A 138 16.99 -0.73 -17.24
N ASP A 139 18.28 -0.49 -17.31
CA ASP A 139 19.26 -0.98 -16.34
C ASP A 139 19.35 -0.02 -15.14
N LEU A 140 18.63 -0.36 -14.08
CA LEU A 140 18.60 0.44 -12.85
C LEU A 140 20.01 0.54 -12.23
N SER A 141 20.69 -0.58 -12.11
CA SER A 141 22.02 -0.63 -11.46
C SER A 141 23.05 0.23 -12.20
N ARG A 142 23.09 0.15 -13.52
CA ARG A 142 23.98 0.96 -14.36
C ARG A 142 23.72 2.46 -14.17
N HIS A 143 22.46 2.88 -14.23
CA HIS A 143 22.07 4.28 -14.20
C HIS A 143 22.08 4.91 -12.82
N THR A 144 22.17 4.12 -11.74
CA THR A 144 22.05 4.64 -10.37
C THR A 144 23.24 4.28 -9.47
N GLY A 145 24.36 3.85 -10.05
CA GLY A 145 25.56 3.50 -9.28
C GLY A 145 25.36 2.23 -8.43
N GLY A 146 24.70 1.21 -8.99
CA GLY A 146 24.52 -0.11 -8.37
C GLY A 146 23.23 -0.29 -7.57
N LYS A 147 22.32 0.70 -7.52
CA LYS A 147 21.06 0.56 -6.79
C LYS A 147 20.11 -0.39 -7.53
N THR A 148 19.32 -1.12 -6.74
CA THR A 148 18.36 -2.13 -7.20
C THR A 148 17.03 -1.95 -6.49
N VAL A 149 16.01 -2.67 -6.93
CA VAL A 149 14.78 -2.88 -6.16
C VAL A 149 14.65 -4.35 -5.82
N THR A 150 13.96 -4.67 -4.73
CA THR A 150 13.71 -6.04 -4.31
C THR A 150 12.22 -6.34 -4.39
N VAL A 151 11.83 -7.37 -5.11
CA VAL A 151 10.45 -7.86 -5.07
C VAL A 151 10.31 -8.78 -3.87
N TYR A 152 9.55 -8.30 -2.87
CA TYR A 152 9.20 -9.04 -1.67
C TYR A 152 7.78 -8.65 -1.25
N GLY A 153 6.88 -9.60 -1.22
CA GLY A 153 5.44 -9.33 -1.06
C GLY A 153 5.12 -8.54 0.21
N GLN A 154 4.22 -7.58 0.12
CA GLN A 154 3.76 -6.81 1.29
C GLN A 154 3.22 -7.73 2.40
N THR A 155 2.56 -8.85 2.04
CA THR A 155 2.09 -9.87 3.00
C THR A 155 3.24 -10.44 3.81
N GLU A 156 4.39 -10.68 3.19
CA GLU A 156 5.57 -11.22 3.87
C GLU A 156 6.18 -10.19 4.84
N ILE A 157 6.27 -8.93 4.43
CA ILE A 157 6.69 -7.82 5.31
C ILE A 157 5.76 -7.70 6.52
N THR A 158 4.44 -7.75 6.27
CA THR A 158 3.43 -7.70 7.33
C THR A 158 3.60 -8.86 8.31
N ARG A 159 3.82 -10.08 7.79
CA ARG A 159 4.07 -11.28 8.61
C ARG A 159 5.31 -11.13 9.47
N ASP A 160 6.42 -10.67 8.89
CA ASP A 160 7.68 -10.48 9.59
C ASP A 160 7.54 -9.45 10.73
N LEU A 161 6.87 -8.35 10.47
CA LEU A 161 6.59 -7.32 11.49
C LEU A 161 5.66 -7.83 12.59
N MET A 162 4.59 -8.56 12.26
CA MET A 162 3.69 -9.15 13.25
C MET A 162 4.42 -10.17 14.13
N GLN A 163 5.26 -11.01 13.54
CA GLN A 163 6.06 -11.99 14.27
C GLN A 163 7.09 -11.32 15.20
N ALA A 164 7.78 -10.29 14.73
CA ALA A 164 8.74 -9.54 15.53
C ALA A 164 8.08 -8.88 16.75
N ARG A 165 6.90 -8.26 16.58
CA ARG A 165 6.12 -7.67 17.68
C ARG A 165 5.65 -8.73 18.67
N ALA A 166 5.13 -9.85 18.20
CA ALA A 166 4.68 -10.95 19.06
C ALA A 166 5.85 -11.55 19.85
N ALA A 167 7.01 -11.73 19.21
CA ALA A 167 8.22 -12.23 19.87
C ALA A 167 8.75 -11.28 20.95
N ALA A 168 8.59 -9.97 20.76
CA ALA A 168 8.95 -8.95 21.73
C ALA A 168 7.87 -8.70 22.81
N GLY A 169 6.73 -9.40 22.77
CA GLY A 169 5.63 -9.22 23.70
C GLY A 169 4.91 -7.88 23.58
N LEU A 170 5.01 -7.21 22.42
CA LEU A 170 4.42 -5.90 22.17
C LEU A 170 2.93 -5.99 21.87
N LEU A 171 2.14 -5.15 22.51
CA LEU A 171 0.69 -5.17 22.40
C LEU A 171 0.21 -4.66 21.05
N THR A 172 -0.57 -5.49 20.37
CA THR A 172 -1.44 -5.10 19.25
C THR A 172 -2.84 -5.59 19.58
N VAL A 173 -3.79 -4.68 19.71
CA VAL A 173 -5.20 -4.99 19.97
C VAL A 173 -5.88 -5.13 18.62
N TYR A 174 -6.14 -6.36 18.22
CA TYR A 174 -6.94 -6.67 17.04
C TYR A 174 -8.43 -6.63 17.38
N GLU A 175 -9.26 -6.43 16.38
CA GLU A 175 -10.72 -6.31 16.54
C GLU A 175 -11.09 -5.18 17.50
N ALA A 176 -10.27 -4.10 17.50
CA ALA A 176 -10.57 -2.86 18.18
C ALA A 176 -11.57 -2.05 17.32
N GLU A 177 -12.83 -2.09 17.72
CA GLU A 177 -13.93 -1.46 17.00
C GLU A 177 -14.16 -0.01 17.47
N ASN A 178 -14.83 0.79 16.64
CA ASN A 178 -15.26 2.15 16.98
C ASN A 178 -14.14 3.06 17.48
N VAL A 179 -12.90 2.86 16.96
CA VAL A 179 -11.73 3.64 17.35
C VAL A 179 -11.96 5.11 17.04
N THR A 180 -11.78 5.98 18.04
CA THR A 180 -11.99 7.42 17.92
C THR A 180 -10.83 8.18 18.58
N PRO A 181 -10.04 8.97 17.82
CA PRO A 181 -9.05 9.88 18.37
C PRO A 181 -9.73 11.09 19.01
N LEU A 182 -9.36 11.42 20.23
CA LEU A 182 -9.96 12.49 21.04
C LEU A 182 -8.86 13.43 21.55
N ASP A 183 -9.23 14.69 21.74
CA ASP A 183 -8.41 15.72 22.41
C ASP A 183 -7.00 15.89 21.81
N PHE A 184 -6.81 15.50 20.54
CA PHE A 184 -5.50 15.53 19.86
C PHE A 184 -5.01 16.96 19.56
N ASN A 185 -5.84 17.97 19.71
CA ASN A 185 -5.47 19.38 19.66
C ASN A 185 -4.96 19.91 21.01
N THR A 186 -4.89 19.07 22.04
CA THR A 186 -4.39 19.40 23.37
C THR A 186 -3.08 18.67 23.67
N ALA A 187 -2.50 18.89 24.85
CA ALA A 187 -1.33 18.13 25.34
C ALA A 187 -1.67 16.75 25.90
N GLN A 188 -2.96 16.38 26.00
CA GLN A 188 -3.44 15.16 26.60
C GLN A 188 -4.40 14.40 25.66
N PRO A 189 -3.92 13.97 24.49
CA PRO A 189 -4.72 13.18 23.57
C PRO A 189 -5.07 11.82 24.17
N LYS A 190 -6.16 11.24 23.69
CA LYS A 190 -6.60 9.90 24.06
C LYS A 190 -7.29 9.21 22.89
N VAL A 191 -7.37 7.90 22.98
CA VAL A 191 -8.09 7.08 22.01
C VAL A 191 -9.15 6.29 22.72
N ARG A 192 -10.38 6.35 22.23
CA ARG A 192 -11.52 5.54 22.68
C ARG A 192 -11.75 4.42 21.68
N PHE A 193 -12.02 3.21 22.15
CA PHE A 193 -12.28 2.05 21.31
C PHE A 193 -13.05 0.98 22.09
N GLU A 194 -13.63 0.04 21.36
CA GLU A 194 -14.28 -1.15 21.93
C GLU A 194 -13.41 -2.38 21.64
N ALA A 195 -13.22 -3.23 22.64
CA ALA A 195 -12.53 -4.51 22.50
C ALA A 195 -13.21 -5.56 23.36
N GLY A 196 -13.57 -6.71 22.77
CA GLY A 196 -14.32 -7.77 23.47
C GLY A 196 -15.68 -7.31 24.02
N GLY A 197 -16.33 -6.35 23.35
CA GLY A 197 -17.61 -5.77 23.77
C GLY A 197 -17.51 -4.79 24.96
N VAL A 198 -16.29 -4.37 25.34
CA VAL A 198 -16.05 -3.42 26.42
C VAL A 198 -15.47 -2.12 25.84
N LEU A 199 -16.03 -0.99 26.29
CA LEU A 199 -15.53 0.33 25.96
C LEU A 199 -14.28 0.65 26.76
N HIS A 200 -13.21 1.07 26.07
CA HIS A 200 -11.94 1.47 26.64
C HIS A 200 -11.60 2.90 26.25
N GLU A 201 -10.87 3.57 27.14
CA GLU A 201 -10.24 4.86 26.84
C GLU A 201 -8.78 4.79 27.27
N MET A 202 -7.87 5.09 26.36
CA MET A 202 -6.43 5.02 26.59
C MET A 202 -5.82 6.41 26.36
N ALA A 203 -5.23 6.98 27.40
CA ALA A 203 -4.46 8.21 27.31
C ALA A 203 -3.15 7.98 26.56
N CYS A 204 -2.69 8.98 25.82
CA CYS A 204 -1.40 8.91 25.12
C CYS A 204 -0.78 10.30 25.03
N ASP A 205 0.47 10.37 24.55
CA ASP A 205 1.13 11.64 24.25
C ASP A 205 0.97 11.99 22.76
N ILE A 206 0.91 10.96 21.90
CA ILE A 206 0.82 11.07 20.45
C ILE A 206 -0.17 10.03 19.91
N ILE A 207 -0.93 10.42 18.87
CA ILE A 207 -1.75 9.51 18.05
C ILE A 207 -1.15 9.45 16.67
N ALA A 208 -0.85 8.24 16.18
CA ALA A 208 -0.38 7.99 14.81
C ALA A 208 -1.47 7.28 14.00
N GLY A 209 -2.09 8.00 13.06
CA GLY A 209 -3.10 7.47 12.13
C GLY A 209 -2.43 6.75 10.96
N CYS A 210 -2.40 5.42 11.03
CA CYS A 210 -1.94 4.50 9.99
C CYS A 210 -3.11 3.62 9.48
N ASP A 211 -4.32 4.14 9.56
CA ASP A 211 -5.60 3.46 9.41
C ASP A 211 -6.13 3.43 7.97
N GLY A 212 -5.28 3.80 7.01
CA GLY A 212 -5.57 3.69 5.60
C GLY A 212 -6.51 4.80 5.07
N PHE A 213 -6.86 4.69 3.80
CA PHE A 213 -7.61 5.74 3.09
C PHE A 213 -9.00 6.01 3.70
N HIS A 214 -9.66 4.99 4.19
CA HIS A 214 -11.00 5.08 4.80
C HIS A 214 -10.95 5.15 6.34
N GLY A 215 -9.77 5.42 6.91
CA GLY A 215 -9.57 5.49 8.35
C GLY A 215 -10.22 6.70 9.00
N ILE A 216 -10.44 6.59 10.31
CA ILE A 216 -11.09 7.62 11.11
C ILE A 216 -10.16 8.80 11.42
N CYS A 217 -8.84 8.60 11.45
CA CYS A 217 -7.89 9.63 11.88
C CYS A 217 -7.98 10.88 11.01
N ARG A 218 -7.93 10.75 9.68
CA ARG A 218 -8.10 11.88 8.77
C ARG A 218 -9.49 12.48 8.87
N ALA A 219 -10.52 11.64 8.98
CA ALA A 219 -11.90 12.10 9.08
C ALA A 219 -12.21 12.86 10.39
N SER A 220 -11.40 12.66 11.44
CA SER A 220 -11.53 13.38 12.71
C SER A 220 -10.94 14.80 12.68
N VAL A 221 -10.13 15.11 11.66
CA VAL A 221 -9.57 16.46 11.50
C VAL A 221 -10.65 17.42 11.00
N PRO A 222 -10.81 18.60 11.61
CA PRO A 222 -11.74 19.61 11.11
C PRO A 222 -11.46 19.96 9.64
N GLN A 223 -12.49 19.98 8.81
CA GLN A 223 -12.36 20.22 7.37
C GLN A 223 -11.64 21.54 7.03
N ALA A 224 -11.80 22.57 7.85
CA ALA A 224 -11.12 23.84 7.67
C ALA A 224 -9.60 23.79 7.95
N ALA A 225 -9.11 22.73 8.61
CA ALA A 225 -7.70 22.56 8.97
C ALA A 225 -6.93 21.64 8.02
N ILE A 226 -7.59 21.04 7.02
CA ILE A 226 -6.99 20.10 6.09
C ILE A 226 -7.38 20.43 4.65
N THR A 227 -6.41 20.37 3.75
CA THR A 227 -6.64 20.44 2.30
C THR A 227 -6.45 19.05 1.71
N LEU A 228 -7.39 18.62 0.87
CA LEU A 228 -7.34 17.33 0.18
C LEU A 228 -7.13 17.56 -1.31
N TYR A 229 -6.10 16.93 -1.85
CA TYR A 229 -5.83 16.91 -3.29
C TYR A 229 -6.14 15.53 -3.80
N GLU A 230 -7.00 15.43 -4.82
CA GLU A 230 -7.38 14.15 -5.40
C GLU A 230 -7.45 14.22 -6.92
N LYS A 231 -6.96 13.15 -7.56
CA LYS A 231 -7.13 12.88 -8.98
C LYS A 231 -7.54 11.43 -9.17
N ILE A 232 -8.70 11.22 -9.79
CA ILE A 232 -9.18 9.88 -10.18
C ILE A 232 -8.82 9.66 -11.65
N TYR A 233 -8.24 8.51 -11.96
CA TYR A 233 -7.92 8.12 -13.35
C TYR A 233 -9.14 7.44 -13.98
N PRO A 234 -9.40 7.64 -15.29
CA PRO A 234 -10.59 7.12 -15.95
C PRO A 234 -10.51 5.62 -16.31
N PHE A 235 -9.70 4.86 -15.61
CA PHE A 235 -9.50 3.43 -15.82
C PHE A 235 -9.10 2.71 -14.53
N GLY A 236 -9.25 1.40 -14.54
CA GLY A 236 -8.80 0.50 -13.49
C GLY A 236 -7.73 -0.47 -13.97
N TRP A 237 -7.18 -1.22 -13.01
CA TRP A 237 -6.32 -2.37 -13.25
C TRP A 237 -7.05 -3.65 -12.89
N LEU A 238 -7.36 -4.47 -13.90
CA LEU A 238 -7.75 -5.85 -13.70
C LEU A 238 -6.49 -6.66 -13.37
N GLY A 239 -6.38 -7.08 -12.12
CA GLY A 239 -5.26 -7.88 -11.63
C GLY A 239 -5.62 -9.35 -11.53
N LEU A 240 -4.74 -10.24 -11.99
CA LEU A 240 -4.84 -11.70 -11.84
C LEU A 240 -3.61 -12.23 -11.13
N LEU A 241 -3.81 -13.00 -10.05
CA LEU A 241 -2.77 -13.75 -9.34
C LEU A 241 -2.90 -15.23 -9.68
N ALA A 242 -1.80 -15.90 -10.04
CA ALA A 242 -1.80 -17.32 -10.35
C ALA A 242 -0.51 -18.00 -9.90
N ASP A 243 -0.59 -19.29 -9.59
CA ASP A 243 0.58 -20.14 -9.34
C ASP A 243 1.17 -20.62 -10.67
N VAL A 244 1.81 -19.68 -11.36
CA VAL A 244 2.55 -19.89 -12.60
C VAL A 244 3.90 -19.19 -12.50
N PRO A 245 4.96 -19.71 -13.16
CA PRO A 245 6.24 -19.03 -13.20
C PRO A 245 6.11 -17.66 -13.86
N PRO A 246 6.93 -16.67 -13.47
CA PRO A 246 6.96 -15.36 -14.13
C PRO A 246 7.38 -15.51 -15.60
N VAL A 247 6.84 -14.64 -16.44
CA VAL A 247 7.17 -14.60 -17.87
C VAL A 247 8.58 -14.08 -18.13
N ASP A 248 9.15 -13.35 -17.17
CA ASP A 248 10.53 -12.88 -17.18
C ASP A 248 11.06 -12.83 -15.74
N HIS A 249 12.37 -12.75 -15.56
CA HIS A 249 13.02 -12.60 -14.24
C HIS A 249 12.90 -11.19 -13.66
N GLU A 250 12.57 -10.17 -14.48
CA GLU A 250 12.31 -8.79 -14.09
C GLU A 250 10.91 -8.37 -14.54
N LEU A 251 10.42 -7.23 -14.04
CA LEU A 251 9.11 -6.68 -14.42
C LEU A 251 9.10 -6.26 -15.90
N ILE A 252 7.95 -6.45 -16.56
CA ILE A 252 7.70 -5.92 -17.90
C ILE A 252 6.51 -4.96 -17.83
N TYR A 253 6.75 -3.69 -18.08
CA TYR A 253 5.74 -2.65 -18.27
C TYR A 253 5.41 -2.55 -19.74
N VAL A 254 4.15 -2.67 -20.09
CA VAL A 254 3.71 -2.69 -21.48
C VAL A 254 2.79 -1.52 -21.77
N ARG A 255 3.16 -0.69 -22.77
CA ARG A 255 2.26 0.23 -23.42
C ARG A 255 1.83 -0.39 -24.75
N HIS A 256 0.55 -0.47 -24.97
CA HIS A 256 -0.03 -1.04 -26.18
C HIS A 256 -1.28 -0.25 -26.60
N ALA A 257 -1.63 -0.23 -27.88
CA ALA A 257 -2.86 0.43 -28.39
C ALA A 257 -4.15 -0.06 -27.71
N ARG A 258 -4.15 -1.28 -27.15
CA ARG A 258 -5.26 -1.85 -26.36
C ARG A 258 -5.23 -1.46 -24.87
N GLY A 259 -4.26 -0.65 -24.45
CA GLY A 259 -4.07 -0.22 -23.07
C GLY A 259 -2.85 -0.87 -22.39
N PHE A 260 -2.58 -0.44 -21.18
CA PHE A 260 -1.45 -0.86 -20.36
C PHE A 260 -1.55 -2.33 -19.93
N ALA A 261 -0.40 -2.99 -19.81
CA ALA A 261 -0.26 -4.25 -19.07
C ALA A 261 1.01 -4.25 -18.23
N LEU A 262 1.03 -5.07 -17.16
CA LEU A 262 2.19 -5.27 -16.32
C LEU A 262 2.36 -6.76 -15.99
N CYS A 263 3.55 -7.29 -16.29
CA CYS A 263 3.98 -8.59 -15.80
C CYS A 263 4.84 -8.41 -14.57
N SER A 264 4.42 -9.01 -13.46
CA SER A 264 5.16 -8.99 -12.21
C SER A 264 5.10 -10.35 -11.52
N MET A 265 5.98 -10.57 -10.55
CA MET A 265 6.04 -11.81 -9.80
C MET A 265 5.84 -11.57 -8.30
N ARG A 266 5.58 -12.66 -7.58
CA ARG A 266 5.58 -12.72 -6.11
C ARG A 266 6.63 -13.72 -5.61
N SER A 267 6.93 -14.72 -6.42
CA SER A 267 7.97 -15.71 -6.20
C SER A 267 8.38 -16.32 -7.55
N LYS A 268 9.29 -17.30 -7.54
CA LYS A 268 9.68 -18.04 -8.75
C LYS A 268 8.54 -18.90 -9.34
N THR A 269 7.47 -19.14 -8.58
CA THR A 269 6.34 -19.99 -8.96
C THR A 269 5.00 -19.29 -8.89
N ARG A 270 4.97 -17.98 -8.52
CA ARG A 270 3.74 -17.21 -8.39
C ARG A 270 3.88 -15.86 -9.06
N SER A 271 2.96 -15.54 -9.96
CA SER A 271 2.96 -14.30 -10.73
C SER A 271 1.68 -13.50 -10.54
N ARG A 272 1.82 -12.18 -10.66
CA ARG A 272 0.70 -11.24 -10.69
C ARG A 272 0.77 -10.43 -11.97
N TYR A 273 -0.30 -10.47 -12.75
CA TYR A 273 -0.44 -9.74 -14.00
C TYR A 273 -1.54 -8.69 -13.88
N TYR A 274 -1.40 -7.61 -14.62
CA TYR A 274 -2.39 -6.53 -14.64
C TYR A 274 -2.69 -6.12 -16.06
N LEU A 275 -3.97 -5.80 -16.32
CA LEU A 275 -4.47 -5.22 -17.55
C LEU A 275 -5.22 -3.94 -17.23
N GLN A 276 -4.96 -2.87 -17.97
CA GLN A 276 -5.84 -1.71 -17.96
C GLN A 276 -7.22 -2.12 -18.45
N CYS A 277 -8.27 -1.72 -17.72
CA CYS A 277 -9.67 -1.96 -18.04
C CYS A 277 -10.53 -0.74 -17.73
N ASP A 278 -11.77 -0.71 -18.17
CA ASP A 278 -12.75 0.31 -17.83
C ASP A 278 -13.08 0.26 -16.32
N LEU A 279 -13.40 1.41 -15.71
CA LEU A 279 -13.81 1.49 -14.30
C LEU A 279 -15.14 0.79 -14.02
N ASN A 280 -16.02 0.73 -15.02
CA ASN A 280 -17.33 0.10 -14.92
C ASN A 280 -17.28 -1.41 -15.20
N ASP A 281 -16.10 -1.95 -15.53
CA ASP A 281 -15.93 -3.38 -15.76
C ASP A 281 -15.94 -4.16 -14.44
N SER A 282 -16.24 -5.43 -14.51
CA SER A 282 -16.27 -6.34 -13.37
C SER A 282 -15.31 -7.50 -13.57
N ALA A 283 -14.56 -7.84 -12.53
CA ALA A 283 -13.67 -9.00 -12.57
C ALA A 283 -14.42 -10.31 -12.88
N ALA A 284 -15.73 -10.39 -12.58
CA ALA A 284 -16.58 -11.53 -12.87
C ALA A 284 -16.85 -11.70 -14.38
N ASN A 285 -16.74 -10.63 -15.18
CA ASN A 285 -16.91 -10.67 -16.64
C ASN A 285 -15.70 -11.28 -17.36
N TRP A 286 -14.57 -11.43 -16.65
CA TRP A 286 -13.32 -11.93 -17.20
C TRP A 286 -13.11 -13.39 -16.80
N THR A 287 -13.23 -14.32 -17.75
CA THR A 287 -12.71 -15.68 -17.54
C THR A 287 -11.19 -15.64 -17.51
N ASP A 288 -10.57 -16.69 -16.95
CA ASP A 288 -9.10 -16.79 -16.95
C ASP A 288 -8.56 -16.81 -18.38
N ASP A 289 -9.21 -17.58 -19.29
CA ASP A 289 -8.82 -17.65 -20.69
C ASP A 289 -8.91 -16.29 -21.40
N ALA A 290 -9.95 -15.50 -21.12
CA ALA A 290 -10.10 -14.16 -21.68
C ALA A 290 -8.99 -13.24 -21.20
N PHE A 291 -8.64 -13.30 -19.89
CA PHE A 291 -7.51 -12.53 -19.33
C PHE A 291 -6.18 -12.91 -19.99
N TRP A 292 -5.88 -14.21 -20.06
CA TRP A 292 -4.63 -14.69 -20.64
C TRP A 292 -4.53 -14.39 -22.14
N ALA A 293 -5.62 -14.52 -22.87
CA ALA A 293 -5.67 -14.16 -24.30
C ALA A 293 -5.40 -12.65 -24.50
N GLU A 294 -6.00 -11.79 -23.68
CA GLU A 294 -5.81 -10.34 -23.77
C GLU A 294 -4.40 -9.92 -23.33
N LEU A 295 -3.85 -10.52 -22.27
CA LEU A 295 -2.48 -10.28 -21.87
C LEU A 295 -1.51 -10.63 -23.00
N ARG A 296 -1.66 -11.82 -23.61
CA ARG A 296 -0.81 -12.28 -24.71
C ARG A 296 -0.84 -11.34 -25.91
N ARG A 297 -1.99 -10.71 -26.21
CA ARG A 297 -2.11 -9.73 -27.30
C ARG A 297 -1.35 -8.43 -27.04
N ARG A 298 -1.12 -8.08 -25.79
CA ARG A 298 -0.41 -6.83 -25.41
C ARG A 298 1.10 -7.03 -25.27
N LEU A 299 1.57 -8.26 -25.11
CA LEU A 299 2.99 -8.57 -24.93
C LEU A 299 3.76 -8.56 -26.27
N ASP A 300 5.09 -8.36 -26.18
CA ASP A 300 5.98 -8.64 -27.29
C ASP A 300 5.97 -10.15 -27.64
N PRO A 301 6.36 -10.53 -28.88
CA PRO A 301 6.26 -11.93 -29.32
C PRO A 301 7.02 -12.93 -28.42
N ALA A 302 8.18 -12.54 -27.89
CA ALA A 302 8.98 -13.42 -27.05
C ALA A 302 8.31 -13.66 -25.68
N ALA A 303 7.84 -12.58 -25.03
CA ALA A 303 7.09 -12.69 -23.78
C ALA A 303 5.74 -13.42 -23.97
N ALA A 304 5.04 -13.18 -25.08
CA ALA A 304 3.80 -13.86 -25.41
C ALA A 304 3.99 -15.37 -25.61
N ALA A 305 5.11 -15.78 -26.19
CA ALA A 305 5.46 -17.20 -26.36
C ALA A 305 5.88 -17.87 -25.03
N ALA A 306 6.59 -17.14 -24.16
CA ALA A 306 7.05 -17.64 -22.86
C ALA A 306 5.94 -17.65 -21.79
N LEU A 307 4.80 -16.98 -22.02
CA LEU A 307 3.74 -16.84 -21.03
C LEU A 307 3.10 -18.18 -20.66
N THR A 308 3.34 -18.62 -19.43
CA THR A 308 2.65 -19.75 -18.82
C THR A 308 1.32 -19.30 -18.23
N THR A 309 0.25 -20.00 -18.52
CA THR A 309 -1.10 -19.71 -18.02
C THR A 309 -1.55 -20.74 -17.00
N GLY A 310 -2.48 -20.38 -16.14
CA GLY A 310 -3.05 -21.28 -15.13
C GLY A 310 -4.30 -20.68 -14.48
N PRO A 311 -4.97 -21.42 -13.60
CA PRO A 311 -6.14 -20.93 -12.91
C PRO A 311 -5.79 -19.73 -12.01
N SER A 312 -6.68 -18.74 -11.96
CA SER A 312 -6.51 -17.60 -11.07
C SER A 312 -6.76 -17.99 -9.62
N LEU A 313 -5.86 -17.59 -8.72
CA LEU A 313 -6.08 -17.60 -7.27
C LEU A 313 -6.94 -16.42 -6.84
N GLU A 314 -6.79 -15.28 -7.51
CA GLU A 314 -7.50 -14.04 -7.24
C GLU A 314 -7.59 -13.21 -8.52
N LYS A 315 -8.76 -12.64 -8.78
CA LYS A 315 -8.98 -11.57 -9.76
C LYS A 315 -9.71 -10.41 -9.10
N SER A 316 -9.23 -9.19 -9.33
CA SER A 316 -9.86 -7.99 -8.80
C SER A 316 -9.58 -6.79 -9.71
N ILE A 317 -10.49 -5.82 -9.72
CA ILE A 317 -10.27 -4.52 -10.37
C ILE A 317 -10.00 -3.49 -9.30
N ALA A 318 -8.90 -2.77 -9.46
CA ALA A 318 -8.52 -1.66 -8.59
C ALA A 318 -8.61 -0.34 -9.38
N PRO A 319 -9.44 0.62 -8.95
CA PRO A 319 -9.41 1.97 -9.51
C PRO A 319 -8.10 2.67 -9.14
N LEU A 320 -7.59 3.50 -10.05
CA LEU A 320 -6.39 4.27 -9.79
C LEU A 320 -6.75 5.69 -9.35
N ARG A 321 -6.00 6.18 -8.35
CA ARG A 321 -6.08 7.56 -7.87
C ARG A 321 -4.75 8.06 -7.38
N SER A 322 -4.58 9.37 -7.44
CA SER A 322 -3.63 10.15 -6.64
C SER A 322 -4.41 10.85 -5.54
N PHE A 323 -3.87 10.87 -4.33
CA PHE A 323 -4.48 11.55 -3.19
C PHE A 323 -3.41 12.02 -2.23
N VAL A 324 -3.52 13.28 -1.76
CA VAL A 324 -2.65 13.84 -0.72
C VAL A 324 -3.49 14.68 0.24
N ALA A 325 -3.29 14.48 1.54
CA ALA A 325 -3.83 15.33 2.60
C ALA A 325 -2.73 16.29 3.10
N GLU A 326 -3.06 17.55 3.31
CA GLU A 326 -2.14 18.58 3.83
C GLU A 326 -2.80 19.45 4.90
N PRO A 327 -2.11 19.67 6.04
CA PRO A 327 -0.85 19.06 6.50
C PRO A 327 -1.05 17.63 6.99
N LEU A 328 0.03 16.94 7.40
CA LEU A 328 0.00 15.57 7.95
C LEU A 328 0.02 15.55 9.49
N ARG A 329 0.02 16.70 10.13
CA ARG A 329 0.03 16.85 11.58
C ARG A 329 -1.06 17.82 12.03
N PHE A 330 -1.81 17.42 13.06
CA PHE A 330 -2.86 18.23 13.71
C PHE A 330 -2.70 18.09 15.23
N GLY A 331 -2.01 19.07 15.84
CA GLY A 331 -1.68 18.97 17.26
C GLY A 331 -0.81 17.75 17.56
N ARG A 332 -1.38 16.76 18.24
CA ARG A 332 -0.77 15.47 18.60
C ARG A 332 -1.20 14.30 17.71
N LEU A 333 -2.01 14.54 16.69
CA LEU A 333 -2.41 13.56 15.68
C LEU A 333 -1.50 13.69 14.44
N PHE A 334 -0.98 12.56 13.98
CA PHE A 334 -0.12 12.43 12.79
C PHE A 334 -0.73 11.43 11.81
N LEU A 335 -0.71 11.73 10.52
CA LEU A 335 -1.17 10.82 9.46
C LEU A 335 0.04 10.24 8.72
N ALA A 336 0.04 8.92 8.45
CA ALA A 336 1.08 8.24 7.71
C ALA A 336 0.49 7.14 6.80
N GLY A 337 1.17 6.85 5.69
CA GLY A 337 0.73 5.88 4.69
C GLY A 337 -0.58 6.25 4.01
N ASP A 338 -1.42 5.26 3.68
CA ASP A 338 -2.69 5.49 2.94
C ASP A 338 -3.67 6.43 3.68
N ALA A 339 -3.48 6.72 4.97
CA ALA A 339 -4.22 7.75 5.68
C ALA A 339 -3.85 9.17 5.22
N ALA A 340 -2.60 9.36 4.78
CA ALA A 340 -2.02 10.62 4.35
C ALA A 340 -2.04 10.80 2.82
N HIS A 341 -1.74 9.74 2.06
CA HIS A 341 -1.58 9.80 0.61
C HIS A 341 -1.85 8.47 -0.09
N ILE A 342 -2.22 8.53 -1.36
CA ILE A 342 -2.30 7.38 -2.28
C ILE A 342 -1.64 7.79 -3.59
N VAL A 343 -0.74 6.97 -4.10
CA VAL A 343 -0.14 7.13 -5.42
C VAL A 343 -0.64 6.04 -6.39
N PRO A 344 -0.73 6.32 -7.69
CA PRO A 344 -1.00 5.29 -8.68
C PRO A 344 0.05 4.17 -8.57
N PRO A 345 -0.36 2.90 -8.68
CA PRO A 345 0.54 1.76 -8.45
C PRO A 345 1.63 1.60 -9.52
N THR A 346 1.53 2.30 -10.65
CA THR A 346 2.46 2.21 -11.79
C THR A 346 3.92 2.45 -11.37
N GLY A 347 4.16 3.43 -10.50
CA GLY A 347 5.49 3.75 -9.99
C GLY A 347 5.99 2.86 -8.86
N ALA A 348 5.18 1.93 -8.35
CA ALA A 348 5.47 1.07 -7.19
C ALA A 348 5.87 1.86 -5.92
N LYS A 349 5.30 3.06 -5.70
CA LYS A 349 5.71 4.00 -4.64
C LYS A 349 4.94 3.86 -3.31
N GLY A 350 3.71 3.32 -3.30
CA GLY A 350 2.83 3.40 -2.14
C GLY A 350 3.43 2.87 -0.82
N LEU A 351 3.95 1.64 -0.82
CA LEU A 351 4.58 1.06 0.37
C LEU A 351 5.88 1.79 0.76
N ASN A 352 6.66 2.20 -0.23
CA ASN A 352 7.92 2.91 0.00
C ASN A 352 7.69 4.32 0.57
N LEU A 353 6.62 5.01 0.16
CA LEU A 353 6.20 6.26 0.76
C LEU A 353 5.73 6.07 2.20
N ALA A 354 4.90 5.06 2.46
CA ALA A 354 4.49 4.73 3.82
C ALA A 354 5.70 4.45 4.73
N ALA A 355 6.73 3.78 4.22
CA ALA A 355 7.98 3.57 4.94
C ALA A 355 8.76 4.88 5.18
N SER A 356 8.77 5.80 4.20
CA SER A 356 9.40 7.11 4.39
C SER A 356 8.67 8.00 5.41
N ASP A 357 7.34 7.96 5.43
CA ASP A 357 6.56 8.64 6.47
C ASP A 357 6.93 8.12 7.85
N VAL A 358 7.00 6.79 7.99
CA VAL A 358 7.40 6.14 9.24
C VAL A 358 8.80 6.57 9.65
N HIS A 359 9.76 6.63 8.72
CA HIS A 359 11.12 7.10 8.99
C HIS A 359 11.11 8.52 9.57
N TYR A 360 10.47 9.48 8.90
CA TYR A 360 10.39 10.86 9.37
C TYR A 360 9.63 11.00 10.70
N LEU A 361 8.58 10.20 10.89
CA LEU A 361 7.79 10.22 12.11
C LEU A 361 8.59 9.66 13.30
N VAL A 362 9.34 8.58 13.10
CA VAL A 362 10.23 8.01 14.14
C VAL A 362 11.31 9.03 14.55
N GLU A 363 11.94 9.73 13.60
CA GLU A 363 12.90 10.79 13.91
C GLU A 363 12.26 11.90 14.76
N ALA A 364 11.09 12.38 14.33
CA ALA A 364 10.36 13.43 15.05
C ALA A 364 9.97 13.00 16.48
N LEU A 365 9.45 11.76 16.63
CA LEU A 365 9.05 11.23 17.92
C LEU A 365 10.26 10.93 18.83
N THR A 366 11.36 10.44 18.29
CA THR A 366 12.61 10.26 19.04
C THR A 366 13.14 11.58 19.56
N GLY A 367 13.15 12.63 18.73
CA GLY A 367 13.52 13.98 19.16
C GLY A 367 12.59 14.50 20.26
N PHE A 368 11.29 14.26 20.13
CA PHE A 368 10.31 14.67 21.15
C PHE A 368 10.48 13.93 22.48
N PHE A 369 10.55 12.60 22.48
CA PHE A 369 10.56 11.81 23.72
C PHE A 369 11.93 11.80 24.41
N HIS A 370 13.04 11.80 23.66
CA HIS A 370 14.37 11.70 24.24
C HIS A 370 15.02 13.05 24.56
N SER A 371 14.70 14.09 23.78
CA SER A 371 15.34 15.41 23.92
C SER A 371 14.40 16.50 24.41
N GLY A 372 13.10 16.20 24.64
CA GLY A 372 12.09 17.16 25.04
C GLY A 372 11.81 18.23 23.96
N GLN A 373 12.18 17.97 22.69
CA GLN A 373 12.10 18.95 21.61
C GLN A 373 10.71 18.90 20.94
N ASP A 374 9.76 19.67 21.44
CA ASP A 374 8.43 19.77 20.81
C ASP A 374 8.51 20.28 19.36
N ALA A 375 9.52 21.11 19.06
CA ALA A 375 9.80 21.58 17.71
C ALA A 375 10.13 20.44 16.72
N ALA A 376 10.68 19.29 17.18
CA ALA A 376 10.96 18.13 16.33
C ALA A 376 9.68 17.62 15.63
N LEU A 377 8.56 17.66 16.33
CA LEU A 377 7.27 17.25 15.78
C LEU A 377 6.81 18.10 14.60
N ALA A 378 7.22 19.39 14.55
CA ALA A 378 6.86 20.31 13.48
C ALA A 378 7.53 19.96 12.14
N HIS A 379 8.67 19.26 12.17
CA HIS A 379 9.43 18.91 10.97
C HIS A 379 8.84 17.73 10.19
N TYR A 380 7.96 16.91 10.79
CA TYR A 380 7.39 15.74 10.15
C TYR A 380 6.63 16.08 8.86
N SER A 381 5.58 16.90 8.98
CA SER A 381 4.68 17.18 7.86
C SER A 381 5.40 17.81 6.64
N PRO A 382 6.23 18.86 6.78
CA PRO A 382 6.94 19.44 5.65
C PRO A 382 7.89 18.44 4.95
N ARG A 383 8.63 17.64 5.71
CA ARG A 383 9.58 16.66 5.15
C ARG A 383 8.85 15.52 4.41
N ALA A 384 7.82 14.95 5.02
CA ALA A 384 7.02 13.90 4.40
C ALA A 384 6.33 14.41 3.13
N LEU A 385 5.70 15.59 3.16
CA LEU A 385 5.04 16.19 2.00
C LEU A 385 6.00 16.47 0.85
N ALA A 386 7.21 16.96 1.15
CA ALA A 386 8.23 17.19 0.11
C ALA A 386 8.59 15.89 -0.64
N ARG A 387 8.62 14.76 0.04
CA ARG A 387 8.84 13.45 -0.58
C ARG A 387 7.59 12.92 -1.28
N ILE A 388 6.43 13.06 -0.66
CA ILE A 388 5.14 12.62 -1.21
C ILE A 388 4.92 13.26 -2.59
N TRP A 389 5.08 14.56 -2.71
CA TRP A 389 4.88 15.26 -3.98
C TRP A 389 5.89 14.86 -5.07
N LYS A 390 7.13 14.54 -4.71
CA LYS A 390 8.10 13.99 -5.68
C LYS A 390 7.65 12.61 -6.20
N ALA A 391 7.13 11.76 -5.33
CA ALA A 391 6.66 10.43 -5.71
C ALA A 391 5.31 10.48 -6.45
N GLU A 392 4.40 11.40 -6.08
CA GLU A 392 3.17 11.67 -6.82
C GLU A 392 3.49 12.14 -8.25
N ARG A 393 4.40 13.12 -8.40
CA ARG A 393 4.86 13.57 -9.71
C ARG A 393 5.36 12.42 -10.57
N PHE A 394 6.23 11.56 -10.02
CA PHE A 394 6.77 10.42 -10.75
C PHE A 394 5.68 9.40 -11.10
N SER A 395 4.84 9.03 -10.14
CA SER A 395 3.78 8.04 -10.35
C SER A 395 2.73 8.55 -11.35
N TRP A 396 2.36 9.84 -11.27
CA TRP A 396 1.48 10.49 -12.23
C TRP A 396 2.06 10.49 -13.63
N TRP A 397 3.34 10.92 -13.79
CA TRP A 397 4.04 10.96 -15.09
C TRP A 397 4.11 9.55 -15.70
N PHE A 398 4.54 8.56 -14.93
CA PHE A 398 4.71 7.19 -15.42
C PHE A 398 3.36 6.53 -15.75
N THR A 399 2.32 6.84 -14.99
CA THR A 399 0.94 6.41 -15.29
C THR A 399 0.45 7.07 -16.58
N SER A 400 0.63 8.38 -16.72
CA SER A 400 0.19 9.12 -17.91
C SER A 400 0.93 8.67 -19.17
N LEU A 401 2.19 8.27 -19.05
CA LEU A 401 3.02 7.81 -20.13
C LEU A 401 2.61 6.43 -20.68
N LEU A 402 2.26 5.50 -19.77
CA LEU A 402 2.07 4.09 -20.14
C LEU A 402 0.62 3.70 -20.39
N HIS A 403 -0.36 4.47 -19.88
CA HIS A 403 -1.77 4.11 -20.02
C HIS A 403 -2.40 4.77 -21.25
N ARG A 404 -3.43 4.09 -21.76
CA ARG A 404 -4.34 4.66 -22.74
C ARG A 404 -5.41 5.46 -22.02
N PHE A 405 -5.68 6.66 -22.52
CA PHE A 405 -6.79 7.50 -22.06
C PHE A 405 -7.86 7.54 -23.15
N ASP A 406 -9.07 7.12 -22.81
CA ASP A 406 -10.23 7.21 -23.70
C ASP A 406 -10.96 8.54 -23.44
N GLY A 407 -11.50 9.17 -24.49
CA GLY A 407 -12.28 10.40 -24.39
C GLY A 407 -11.65 11.60 -25.08
N ALA A 408 -11.80 12.80 -24.49
CA ALA A 408 -11.43 14.10 -25.07
C ALA A 408 -9.92 14.35 -25.20
N GLU A 409 -9.07 13.36 -24.91
CA GLU A 409 -7.66 13.51 -25.18
C GLU A 409 -7.41 13.67 -26.67
N SER A 410 -6.69 14.74 -27.00
CA SER A 410 -6.44 15.06 -28.40
C SER A 410 -5.48 14.05 -29.01
N ALA A 411 -5.57 13.85 -30.30
CA ALA A 411 -4.55 13.14 -31.08
C ALA A 411 -3.15 13.76 -30.87
N PHE A 412 -3.12 15.01 -30.44
CA PHE A 412 -1.89 15.72 -30.09
C PHE A 412 -1.24 15.15 -28.82
N ASP A 413 -2.00 14.90 -27.74
CA ASP A 413 -1.46 14.32 -26.49
C ASP A 413 -0.90 12.91 -26.71
N GLU A 414 -1.55 12.11 -27.58
CA GLU A 414 -1.04 10.80 -27.96
C GLU A 414 0.30 10.91 -28.74
N ARG A 415 0.44 11.92 -29.59
CA ARG A 415 1.71 12.19 -30.27
C ARG A 415 2.81 12.63 -29.30
N LEU A 416 2.48 13.46 -28.30
CA LEU A 416 3.42 13.86 -27.27
C LEU A 416 3.89 12.66 -26.43
N ARG A 417 2.97 11.79 -25.99
CA ARG A 417 3.32 10.55 -25.29
C ARG A 417 4.21 9.64 -26.11
N GLY A 418 3.91 9.48 -27.40
CA GLY A 418 4.74 8.70 -28.32
C GLY A 418 6.16 9.27 -28.45
N ALA A 419 6.29 10.60 -28.56
CA ALA A 419 7.57 11.27 -28.63
C ALA A 419 8.36 11.14 -27.31
N GLU A 420 7.71 11.28 -26.16
CA GLU A 420 8.32 11.10 -24.83
C GLU A 420 8.83 9.66 -24.66
N LEU A 421 8.05 8.65 -25.07
CA LEU A 421 8.47 7.25 -25.03
C LEU A 421 9.66 7.01 -25.96
N ALA A 422 9.63 7.54 -27.19
CA ALA A 422 10.74 7.41 -28.13
C ALA A 422 12.01 8.05 -27.55
N TYR A 423 11.90 9.23 -26.93
CA TYR A 423 13.01 9.89 -26.25
C TYR A 423 13.54 9.02 -25.09
N LEU A 424 12.67 8.50 -24.25
CA LEU A 424 13.04 7.63 -23.13
C LEU A 424 13.75 6.36 -23.59
N MET A 425 13.30 5.76 -24.69
CA MET A 425 13.90 4.54 -25.25
C MET A 425 15.31 4.80 -25.84
N GLN A 426 15.62 6.03 -26.26
CA GLN A 426 16.86 6.37 -26.96
C GLN A 426 17.86 7.14 -26.09
N SER A 427 17.41 7.88 -25.07
CA SER A 427 18.23 8.78 -24.28
C SER A 427 18.72 8.13 -22.99
N GLU A 428 20.02 7.97 -22.81
CA GLU A 428 20.61 7.51 -21.55
C GLU A 428 20.28 8.45 -20.37
N ALA A 429 20.24 9.76 -20.62
CA ALA A 429 19.88 10.75 -19.59
C ALA A 429 18.43 10.57 -19.10
N ALA A 430 17.49 10.32 -20.03
CA ALA A 430 16.10 10.06 -19.69
C ALA A 430 15.95 8.73 -18.94
N GLN A 431 16.66 7.68 -19.35
CA GLN A 431 16.69 6.40 -18.64
C GLN A 431 17.30 6.53 -17.25
N ALA A 432 18.35 7.32 -17.08
CA ALA A 432 18.95 7.59 -15.78
C ALA A 432 17.97 8.33 -14.85
N ALA A 433 17.26 9.34 -15.35
CA ALA A 433 16.23 10.04 -14.58
C ALA A 433 15.06 9.11 -14.20
N LEU A 434 14.62 8.22 -15.09
CA LEU A 434 13.62 7.20 -14.80
C LEU A 434 14.14 6.24 -13.72
N ALA A 435 15.36 5.72 -13.89
CA ALA A 435 15.97 4.77 -12.97
C ALA A 435 16.13 5.35 -11.57
N GLU A 436 16.61 6.60 -11.45
CA GLU A 436 16.75 7.30 -10.16
C GLU A 436 15.42 7.40 -9.42
N ASN A 437 14.37 7.83 -10.11
CA ASN A 437 13.02 7.90 -9.51
C ASN A 437 12.48 6.49 -9.18
N TYR A 438 12.79 5.47 -9.98
CA TYR A 438 12.27 4.12 -9.79
C TYR A 438 12.92 3.41 -8.59
N VAL A 439 14.23 3.49 -8.41
CA VAL A 439 14.92 2.90 -7.24
C VAL A 439 14.67 3.66 -5.94
N GLY A 440 14.05 4.82 -6.02
CA GLY A 440 13.72 5.70 -4.91
C GLY A 440 14.77 6.77 -4.62
N LEU A 441 14.25 7.97 -4.37
CA LEU A 441 15.06 9.08 -3.89
C LEU A 441 15.43 8.84 -2.42
N TRP A 442 16.58 9.38 -1.97
CA TRP A 442 16.97 9.33 -0.55
C TRP A 442 15.96 10.07 0.34
N PHE A 443 15.87 9.67 1.62
CA PHE A 443 15.04 10.30 2.65
C PHE A 443 15.50 11.73 2.99
#